data_9986e96e800ee0c7e5441751b7aa309f
#
_entry.id   9986e96e800ee0c7e5441751b7aa309f
#
_cell.length_a   1.000
_cell.length_b   1.000
_cell.length_c   1.000
_cell.angle_alpha   90.00
_cell.angle_beta   90.00
_cell.angle_gamma   90.00
#
_symmetry.space_group_name_H-M   'P 1'
#
loop_
_entity.id
_entity.type
_entity.pdbx_description
1 polymer ?
#
loop_
_entity_poly.entity_id
_entity_poly.type
_entity_poly.pdbx_seq_one_letter_code
_entity_poly.pdbx_strand_id
1 'polypeptide(L)'
;DHQKAGTDIPEMGEKFMKACKLIDAVILFPQAGPETEVAWIKAAQQVKMNVIVGGEMTHQAYLKEAGGFIDDNAPKRMYEIAASMGVTDFVIPGNKPEKAMQYVNLIKRKIKNPIFYSPGLITQGGSISNLAEKLDSWHAIIGRAIYELKDMRKACEELTKEII
;
A
#
# COMPACT_ATOMS: atom_id res chain seq x y z
N ASP A 1 -5.84 -6.41 2.87
CA ASP A 1 -6.58 -5.13 2.81
C ASP A 1 -7.85 -5.20 3.64
N HIS A 2 -7.97 -4.33 4.67
CA HIS A 2 -9.03 -4.42 5.71
C HIS A 2 -9.80 -3.17 5.81
N GLN A 3 -9.54 -2.23 4.92
CA GLN A 3 -10.21 -0.96 4.82
C GLN A 3 -11.74 -1.04 4.78
N LYS A 4 -12.28 -2.12 4.23
CA LYS A 4 -13.74 -2.31 4.07
C LYS A 4 -14.41 -3.03 5.24
N ALA A 5 -13.68 -3.40 6.25
CA ALA A 5 -14.17 -4.23 7.35
C ALA A 5 -14.21 -3.50 8.70
N GLY A 6 -14.61 -2.23 8.71
CA GLY A 6 -14.81 -1.48 9.94
C GLY A 6 -13.59 -0.74 10.45
N THR A 7 -12.68 -0.36 9.56
CA THR A 7 -11.50 0.47 9.88
C THR A 7 -11.85 1.92 10.23
N ASP A 8 -13.10 2.27 10.28
CA ASP A 8 -13.60 3.54 10.73
C ASP A 8 -13.69 3.63 12.27
N ILE A 9 -13.53 2.51 12.97
CA ILE A 9 -13.62 2.43 14.42
C ILE A 9 -12.24 2.08 14.99
N PRO A 10 -11.54 2.99 15.71
CA PRO A 10 -10.22 2.74 16.28
C PRO A 10 -10.14 1.51 17.17
N GLU A 11 -11.15 1.27 18.00
CA GLU A 11 -11.19 0.17 18.97
C GLU A 11 -11.32 -1.22 18.32
N MET A 12 -11.75 -1.29 17.08
CA MET A 12 -11.85 -2.57 16.36
C MET A 12 -10.49 -3.15 16.00
N GLY A 13 -9.48 -2.30 15.85
CA GLY A 13 -8.14 -2.72 15.45
C GLY A 13 -7.55 -3.81 16.36
N GLU A 14 -7.65 -3.64 17.67
CA GLU A 14 -7.13 -4.61 18.62
C GLU A 14 -7.82 -5.98 18.52
N LYS A 15 -9.14 -5.99 18.45
CA LYS A 15 -9.94 -7.23 18.33
C LYS A 15 -9.63 -7.95 17.02
N PHE A 16 -9.53 -7.17 15.93
CA PHE A 16 -9.23 -7.71 14.62
C PHE A 16 -7.83 -8.35 14.59
N MET A 17 -6.80 -7.64 15.01
CA MET A 17 -5.42 -8.15 14.98
C MET A 17 -5.25 -9.40 15.84
N LYS A 18 -5.92 -9.48 17.00
CA LYS A 18 -5.93 -10.69 17.84
C LYS A 18 -6.61 -11.88 17.16
N ALA A 19 -7.60 -11.65 16.29
CA ALA A 19 -8.26 -12.73 15.53
C ALA A 19 -7.41 -13.23 14.36
N CYS A 20 -6.53 -12.39 13.81
CA CYS A 20 -5.74 -12.68 12.62
C CYS A 20 -4.40 -13.38 12.91
N LYS A 21 -4.43 -14.48 13.68
CA LYS A 21 -3.22 -15.17 14.17
C LYS A 21 -2.36 -15.85 13.09
N LEU A 22 -2.91 -16.07 11.89
CA LEU A 22 -2.23 -16.77 10.78
C LEU A 22 -1.85 -15.83 9.63
N ILE A 23 -1.87 -14.52 9.88
CA ILE A 23 -1.54 -13.49 8.88
C ILE A 23 -0.23 -12.85 9.27
N ASP A 24 0.70 -12.75 8.33
CA ASP A 24 2.02 -12.17 8.55
C ASP A 24 2.01 -10.64 8.48
N ALA A 25 1.13 -10.06 7.63
CA ALA A 25 1.02 -8.63 7.45
C ALA A 25 -0.41 -8.18 7.16
N VAL A 26 -0.71 -6.94 7.49
CA VAL A 26 -1.97 -6.27 7.15
C VAL A 26 -1.71 -5.03 6.31
N ILE A 27 -2.51 -4.82 5.27
CA ILE A 27 -2.48 -3.59 4.47
C ILE A 27 -3.58 -2.65 4.98
N LEU A 28 -3.21 -1.44 5.34
CA LEU A 28 -4.11 -0.39 5.83
C LEU A 28 -4.16 0.78 4.85
N PHE A 29 -5.37 1.23 4.52
CA PHE A 29 -5.63 2.50 3.86
C PHE A 29 -6.48 3.36 4.81
N PRO A 30 -5.89 4.18 5.68
CA PRO A 30 -6.55 4.77 6.84
C PRO A 30 -7.41 6.00 6.50
N GLN A 31 -8.36 5.84 5.58
CA GLN A 31 -9.23 6.92 5.08
C GLN A 31 -10.16 7.49 6.14
N ALA A 32 -10.44 6.75 7.20
CA ALA A 32 -11.29 7.18 8.30
C ALA A 32 -10.66 8.29 9.16
N GLY A 33 -9.34 8.42 9.12
CA GLY A 33 -8.64 9.51 9.80
C GLY A 33 -7.45 9.08 10.65
N PRO A 34 -6.73 10.07 11.19
CA PRO A 34 -5.46 9.83 11.88
C PRO A 34 -5.59 9.02 13.17
N GLU A 35 -6.69 9.15 13.91
CA GLU A 35 -6.90 8.37 15.13
C GLU A 35 -7.04 6.88 14.82
N THR A 36 -7.82 6.56 13.79
CA THR A 36 -7.98 5.18 13.32
C THR A 36 -6.66 4.61 12.82
N GLU A 37 -5.90 5.38 12.05
CA GLU A 37 -4.58 4.99 11.58
C GLU A 37 -3.64 4.61 12.73
N VAL A 38 -3.51 5.51 13.69
CA VAL A 38 -2.65 5.30 14.87
C VAL A 38 -3.11 4.08 15.70
N ALA A 39 -4.41 3.93 15.93
CA ALA A 39 -4.94 2.82 16.71
C ALA A 39 -4.68 1.47 16.02
N TRP A 40 -4.90 1.37 14.73
CA TRP A 40 -4.72 0.13 13.98
C TRP A 40 -3.24 -0.25 13.81
N ILE A 41 -2.35 0.71 13.56
CA ILE A 41 -0.91 0.46 13.55
C ILE A 41 -0.44 -0.06 14.92
N LYS A 42 -0.83 0.58 16.02
CA LYS A 42 -0.49 0.14 17.37
C LYS A 42 -1.00 -1.27 17.66
N ALA A 43 -2.24 -1.56 17.28
CA ALA A 43 -2.85 -2.87 17.48
C ALA A 43 -2.08 -3.99 16.75
N ALA A 44 -1.65 -3.75 15.52
CA ALA A 44 -0.82 -4.69 14.76
C ALA A 44 0.57 -4.88 15.40
N GLN A 45 1.22 -3.79 15.79
CA GLN A 45 2.52 -3.83 16.45
C GLN A 45 2.49 -4.59 17.78
N GLN A 46 1.40 -4.47 18.57
CA GLN A 46 1.21 -5.21 19.83
C GLN A 46 1.20 -6.73 19.63
N VAL A 47 0.67 -7.21 18.52
CA VAL A 47 0.65 -8.64 18.19
C VAL A 47 1.82 -9.06 17.28
N LYS A 48 2.78 -8.16 17.04
CA LYS A 48 3.96 -8.37 16.17
C LYS A 48 3.59 -8.69 14.72
N MET A 49 2.48 -8.18 14.24
CA MET A 49 2.05 -8.28 12.86
C MET A 49 2.68 -7.14 12.04
N ASN A 50 3.20 -7.44 10.87
CA ASN A 50 3.71 -6.41 9.98
C ASN A 50 2.58 -5.52 9.46
N VAL A 51 2.87 -4.23 9.28
CA VAL A 51 1.91 -3.25 8.78
C VAL A 51 2.44 -2.64 7.49
N ILE A 52 1.61 -2.68 6.47
CA ILE A 52 1.86 -2.03 5.19
C ILE A 52 0.84 -0.90 5.05
N VAL A 53 1.28 0.35 4.93
CA VAL A 53 0.36 1.50 4.86
C VAL A 53 0.29 2.05 3.44
N GLY A 54 -0.93 2.20 2.92
CA GLY A 54 -1.23 2.88 1.68
C GLY A 54 -1.89 4.23 1.90
N GLY A 55 -1.54 5.21 1.08
CA GLY A 55 -2.15 6.55 1.12
C GLY A 55 -3.06 6.81 -0.09
N GLU A 56 -2.55 6.67 -1.30
CA GLU A 56 -3.32 6.87 -2.52
C GLU A 56 -3.63 5.55 -3.23
N MET A 57 -4.90 5.36 -3.58
CA MET A 57 -5.35 4.21 -4.36
C MET A 57 -5.15 4.39 -5.87
N THR A 58 -5.17 3.27 -6.59
CA THR A 58 -4.91 3.24 -8.04
C THR A 58 -6.06 3.74 -8.91
N HIS A 59 -7.31 3.73 -8.45
CA HIS A 59 -8.42 4.24 -9.24
C HIS A 59 -8.34 5.76 -9.44
N GLN A 60 -8.84 6.25 -10.58
CA GLN A 60 -8.63 7.64 -10.99
C GLN A 60 -9.33 8.63 -10.05
N ALA A 61 -10.61 8.49 -9.82
CA ALA A 61 -11.40 9.40 -8.98
C ALA A 61 -11.23 9.09 -7.48
N TYR A 62 -10.01 9.13 -6.98
CA TYR A 62 -9.70 8.94 -5.58
C TYR A 62 -9.56 10.27 -4.84
N LEU A 63 -8.69 11.15 -5.33
CA LEU A 63 -8.45 12.47 -4.78
C LEU A 63 -9.46 13.50 -5.29
N LYS A 64 -9.68 14.58 -4.54
CA LYS A 64 -10.59 15.66 -4.92
C LYS A 64 -10.22 16.29 -6.25
N GLU A 65 -8.95 16.53 -6.51
CA GLU A 65 -8.46 17.07 -7.78
C GLU A 65 -8.85 16.20 -9.00
N ALA A 66 -9.07 14.89 -8.75
CA ALA A 66 -9.49 13.93 -9.77
C ALA A 66 -10.99 13.56 -9.69
N GLY A 67 -11.79 14.33 -8.94
CA GLY A 67 -13.24 14.12 -8.76
C GLY A 67 -13.61 13.11 -7.67
N GLY A 68 -12.68 12.71 -6.81
CA GLY A 68 -12.92 11.83 -5.67
C GLY A 68 -13.31 12.57 -4.39
N PHE A 69 -13.39 11.82 -3.30
CA PHE A 69 -13.80 12.37 -2.00
C PHE A 69 -12.63 12.67 -1.05
N ILE A 70 -11.45 12.10 -1.32
CA ILE A 70 -10.29 12.20 -0.44
C ILE A 70 -9.52 13.50 -0.71
N ASP A 71 -9.19 14.23 0.34
CA ASP A 71 -8.38 15.45 0.24
C ASP A 71 -7.02 15.17 -0.38
N ASP A 72 -6.53 16.06 -1.23
CA ASP A 72 -5.32 15.85 -2.02
C ASP A 72 -4.04 15.72 -1.18
N ASN A 73 -4.06 16.24 0.05
CA ASN A 73 -2.96 16.10 1.00
C ASN A 73 -3.13 14.89 1.95
N ALA A 74 -4.27 14.22 1.95
CA ALA A 74 -4.52 13.11 2.86
C ALA A 74 -3.49 11.99 2.71
N PRO A 75 -3.11 11.52 1.49
CA PRO A 75 -2.10 10.48 1.33
C PRO A 75 -0.75 10.83 1.96
N LYS A 76 -0.30 12.08 1.82
CA LYS A 76 0.97 12.54 2.41
C LYS A 76 0.92 12.43 3.93
N ARG A 77 -0.19 12.87 4.54
CA ARG A 77 -0.39 12.80 5.99
C ARG A 77 -0.42 11.35 6.49
N MET A 78 -1.09 10.45 5.77
CA MET A 78 -1.12 9.02 6.09
C MET A 78 0.30 8.43 6.11
N TYR A 79 1.09 8.64 5.05
CA TYR A 79 2.48 8.17 5.03
C TYR A 79 3.35 8.78 6.13
N GLU A 80 3.15 10.06 6.45
CA GLU A 80 3.91 10.74 7.51
C GLU A 80 3.60 10.19 8.90
N ILE A 81 2.33 9.90 9.19
CA ILE A 81 1.90 9.28 10.45
C ILE A 81 2.49 7.88 10.56
N ALA A 82 2.29 7.05 9.54
CA ALA A 82 2.84 5.69 9.51
C ALA A 82 4.35 5.67 9.73
N ALA A 83 5.09 6.50 9.00
CA ALA A 83 6.54 6.61 9.15
C ALA A 83 6.96 7.06 10.56
N SER A 84 6.22 8.00 11.17
CA SER A 84 6.49 8.45 12.54
C SER A 84 6.24 7.37 13.59
N MET A 85 5.43 6.37 13.26
CA MET A 85 5.16 5.20 14.10
C MET A 85 6.09 4.02 13.83
N GLY A 86 7.10 4.19 12.97
CA GLY A 86 8.09 3.16 12.67
C GLY A 86 7.62 2.13 11.63
N VAL A 87 6.56 2.40 10.88
CA VAL A 87 6.20 1.57 9.72
C VAL A 87 7.27 1.72 8.65
N THR A 88 7.70 0.61 8.08
CA THR A 88 8.75 0.54 7.05
C THR A 88 8.20 0.17 5.67
N ASP A 89 6.98 -0.30 5.60
CA ASP A 89 6.36 -0.93 4.45
C ASP A 89 5.17 -0.10 3.94
N PHE A 90 5.18 0.25 2.65
CA PHE A 90 4.22 1.21 2.10
C PHE A 90 3.66 0.79 0.74
N VAL A 91 2.34 0.93 0.56
CA VAL A 91 1.72 0.78 -0.76
C VAL A 91 1.75 2.12 -1.49
N ILE A 92 2.26 2.12 -2.72
CA ILE A 92 2.27 3.28 -3.62
C ILE A 92 1.58 2.95 -4.95
N PRO A 93 0.88 3.91 -5.60
CA PRO A 93 0.09 3.63 -6.80
C PRO A 93 0.97 3.40 -8.03
N GLY A 94 1.08 2.16 -8.50
CA GLY A 94 1.96 1.77 -9.61
C GLY A 94 1.55 2.33 -10.97
N ASN A 95 0.26 2.66 -11.16
CA ASN A 95 -0.25 3.29 -12.38
C ASN A 95 -0.17 4.83 -12.37
N LYS A 96 0.40 5.43 -11.32
CA LYS A 96 0.59 6.88 -11.18
C LYS A 96 2.07 7.17 -10.83
N PRO A 97 3.02 6.92 -11.76
CA PRO A 97 4.45 6.88 -11.44
C PRO A 97 5.00 8.18 -10.86
N GLU A 98 4.55 9.33 -11.32
CA GLU A 98 4.98 10.63 -10.80
C GLU A 98 4.52 10.84 -9.35
N LYS A 99 3.26 10.53 -9.04
CA LYS A 99 2.72 10.58 -7.67
C LYS A 99 3.43 9.58 -6.77
N ALA A 100 3.64 8.34 -7.24
CA ALA A 100 4.36 7.31 -6.52
C ALA A 100 5.76 7.79 -6.11
N MET A 101 6.52 8.40 -7.02
CA MET A 101 7.85 8.92 -6.73
C MET A 101 7.84 10.11 -5.75
N GLN A 102 6.80 10.95 -5.76
CA GLN A 102 6.63 12.00 -4.75
C GLN A 102 6.48 11.39 -3.35
N TYR A 103 5.66 10.32 -3.22
CA TYR A 103 5.48 9.60 -1.95
C TYR A 103 6.76 8.87 -1.52
N VAL A 104 7.45 8.21 -2.44
CA VAL A 104 8.76 7.58 -2.18
C VAL A 104 9.75 8.58 -1.58
N ASN A 105 9.87 9.75 -2.20
CA ASN A 105 10.78 10.80 -1.73
C ASN A 105 10.37 11.33 -0.34
N LEU A 106 9.08 11.45 -0.08
CA LEU A 106 8.55 11.85 1.23
C LEU A 106 8.93 10.82 2.31
N ILE A 107 8.69 9.54 2.04
CA ILE A 107 8.93 8.43 2.97
C ILE A 107 10.43 8.23 3.22
N LYS A 108 11.27 8.25 2.17
CA LYS A 108 12.74 8.11 2.29
C LYS A 108 13.41 9.21 3.14
N ARG A 109 12.76 10.35 3.35
CA ARG A 109 13.25 11.38 4.29
C ARG A 109 13.11 10.97 5.75
N LYS A 110 12.20 10.05 6.07
CA LYS A 110 11.89 9.62 7.44
C LYS A 110 12.36 8.20 7.72
N ILE A 111 12.32 7.32 6.74
CA ILE A 111 12.66 5.89 6.84
C ILE A 111 13.88 5.59 5.97
N LYS A 112 14.91 5.01 6.58
CA LYS A 112 16.21 4.75 5.90
C LYS A 112 16.10 3.73 4.78
N ASN A 113 15.39 2.62 5.00
CA ASN A 113 15.25 1.53 4.04
C ASN A 113 13.77 1.13 3.93
N PRO A 114 12.89 1.95 3.33
CA PRO A 114 11.50 1.60 3.16
C PRO A 114 11.32 0.54 2.09
N ILE A 115 10.31 -0.32 2.28
CA ILE A 115 9.89 -1.34 1.30
C ILE A 115 8.59 -0.84 0.66
N PHE A 116 8.53 -0.89 -0.66
CA PHE A 116 7.37 -0.42 -1.42
C PHE A 116 6.62 -1.58 -2.08
N TYR A 117 5.30 -1.47 -2.09
CA TYR A 117 4.38 -2.40 -2.72
C TYR A 117 3.52 -1.63 -3.72
N SER A 118 3.46 -2.07 -4.97
CA SER A 118 2.76 -1.32 -6.03
C SER A 118 1.68 -2.15 -6.72
N PRO A 119 0.40 -1.89 -6.41
CA PRO A 119 -0.72 -2.33 -7.21
C PRO A 119 -0.93 -1.42 -8.44
N GLY A 120 -1.83 -1.85 -9.34
CA GLY A 120 -2.24 -1.06 -10.51
C GLY A 120 -1.32 -1.22 -11.72
N LEU A 121 -0.49 -2.24 -11.69
CA LEU A 121 0.39 -2.60 -12.81
C LEU A 121 -0.37 -3.41 -13.87
N ILE A 122 0.10 -3.34 -15.12
CA ILE A 122 -0.42 -4.05 -16.29
C ILE A 122 -1.87 -3.67 -16.62
N THR A 123 -2.85 -4.28 -15.96
CA THR A 123 -4.29 -4.09 -16.28
C THR A 123 -4.83 -2.69 -16.00
N GLN A 124 -4.13 -1.89 -15.22
CA GLN A 124 -4.48 -0.50 -14.92
C GLN A 124 -3.50 0.51 -15.53
N GLY A 125 -2.64 0.06 -16.45
CA GLY A 125 -1.74 0.91 -17.23
C GLY A 125 -0.40 1.23 -16.58
N GLY A 126 -0.10 0.68 -15.40
CA GLY A 126 1.22 0.80 -14.79
C GLY A 126 2.25 -0.12 -15.45
N SER A 127 3.52 0.28 -15.50
CA SER A 127 4.65 -0.52 -15.98
C SER A 127 5.47 -1.05 -14.82
N ILE A 128 5.82 -2.33 -14.87
CA ILE A 128 6.69 -2.99 -13.90
C ILE A 128 8.08 -2.38 -13.93
N SER A 129 8.71 -2.30 -15.10
CA SER A 129 10.06 -1.80 -15.29
C SER A 129 10.27 -0.36 -14.80
N ASN A 130 9.29 0.53 -15.02
CA ASN A 130 9.37 1.93 -14.61
C ASN A 130 9.56 2.14 -13.10
N LEU A 131 9.08 1.24 -12.27
CA LEU A 131 9.25 1.30 -10.82
C LEU A 131 10.42 0.44 -10.34
N ALA A 132 10.64 -0.73 -10.94
CA ALA A 132 11.73 -1.62 -10.59
C ALA A 132 13.10 -0.93 -10.74
N GLU A 133 13.30 -0.15 -11.80
CA GLU A 133 14.54 0.59 -12.04
C GLU A 133 14.82 1.73 -11.03
N LYS A 134 13.79 2.20 -10.33
CA LYS A 134 13.87 3.39 -9.47
C LYS A 134 13.87 3.08 -7.97
N LEU A 135 13.56 1.84 -7.60
CA LEU A 135 13.33 1.44 -6.21
C LEU A 135 14.22 0.28 -5.81
N ASP A 136 15.00 0.45 -4.74
CA ASP A 136 15.94 -0.56 -4.25
C ASP A 136 15.23 -1.76 -3.61
N SER A 137 14.08 -1.52 -2.96
CA SER A 137 13.27 -2.55 -2.31
C SER A 137 11.81 -2.35 -2.69
N TRP A 138 11.32 -3.25 -3.56
CA TRP A 138 10.00 -3.11 -4.16
C TRP A 138 9.36 -4.45 -4.52
N HIS A 139 8.04 -4.51 -4.37
CA HIS A 139 7.21 -5.65 -4.71
C HIS A 139 6.05 -5.23 -5.61
N ALA A 140 5.88 -5.92 -6.74
CA ALA A 140 4.71 -5.78 -7.60
C ALA A 140 3.51 -6.52 -7.00
N ILE A 141 2.36 -5.84 -6.91
CA ILE A 141 1.08 -6.48 -6.58
C ILE A 141 0.29 -6.65 -7.88
N ILE A 142 0.25 -7.88 -8.40
CA ILE A 142 -0.40 -8.21 -9.67
C ILE A 142 -1.46 -9.28 -9.42
N GLY A 143 -2.69 -8.99 -9.82
CA GLY A 143 -3.83 -9.89 -9.67
C GLY A 143 -4.28 -10.46 -11.01
N ARG A 144 -5.20 -9.77 -11.69
CA ARG A 144 -5.91 -10.24 -12.89
C ARG A 144 -5.00 -10.75 -14.00
N ALA A 145 -3.89 -10.08 -14.28
CA ALA A 145 -2.93 -10.52 -15.29
C ALA A 145 -2.32 -11.91 -15.01
N ILE A 146 -2.50 -12.44 -13.81
CA ILE A 146 -2.06 -13.78 -13.41
C ILE A 146 -3.26 -14.74 -13.33
N TYR A 147 -4.25 -14.45 -12.46
CA TYR A 147 -5.27 -15.45 -12.12
C TYR A 147 -6.38 -15.60 -13.15
N GLU A 148 -6.52 -14.70 -14.12
CA GLU A 148 -7.45 -14.85 -15.25
C GLU A 148 -6.88 -15.70 -16.39
N LEU A 149 -5.59 -16.05 -16.34
CA LEU A 149 -4.96 -16.91 -17.33
C LEU A 149 -5.00 -18.39 -16.93
N LYS A 150 -5.11 -19.28 -17.94
CA LYS A 150 -5.15 -20.73 -17.70
C LYS A 150 -3.87 -21.26 -17.05
N ASP A 151 -2.72 -20.69 -17.41
CA ASP A 151 -1.40 -21.05 -16.86
C ASP A 151 -0.85 -19.87 -16.05
N MET A 152 -1.26 -19.82 -14.78
CA MET A 152 -0.82 -18.79 -13.84
C MET A 152 0.69 -18.79 -13.61
N ARG A 153 1.32 -19.96 -13.62
CA ARG A 153 2.76 -20.10 -13.44
C ARG A 153 3.52 -19.43 -14.59
N LYS A 154 3.15 -19.77 -15.81
CA LYS A 154 3.75 -19.14 -17.00
C LYS A 154 3.52 -17.64 -17.02
N ALA A 155 2.34 -17.17 -16.62
CA ALA A 155 2.04 -15.76 -16.51
C ALA A 155 2.99 -15.06 -15.51
N CYS A 156 3.21 -15.65 -14.35
CA CYS A 156 4.18 -15.12 -13.37
C CYS A 156 5.61 -15.09 -13.93
N GLU A 157 6.03 -16.18 -14.58
CA GLU A 157 7.38 -16.27 -15.18
C GLU A 157 7.61 -15.20 -16.26
N GLU A 158 6.62 -14.90 -17.08
CA GLU A 158 6.72 -13.83 -18.08
C GLU A 158 6.78 -12.44 -17.45
N LEU A 159 5.93 -12.15 -16.45
CA LEU A 159 5.89 -10.86 -15.79
C LEU A 159 7.15 -10.57 -14.95
N THR A 160 7.75 -11.60 -14.35
CA THR A 160 8.98 -11.43 -13.56
C THR A 160 10.20 -11.10 -14.43
N LYS A 161 10.19 -11.41 -15.72
CA LYS A 161 11.27 -11.00 -16.65
C LYS A 161 11.37 -9.47 -16.80
N GLU A 162 10.30 -8.73 -16.52
CA GLU A 162 10.30 -7.27 -16.58
C GLU A 162 10.94 -6.62 -15.33
N ILE A 163 11.25 -7.40 -14.30
CA ILE A 163 11.82 -6.92 -13.02
C ILE A 163 13.36 -6.99 -13.04
N ILE A 164 13.93 -7.79 -13.95
CA ILE A 164 15.38 -8.12 -14.00
C ILE A 164 16.11 -7.20 -14.95
#